data_a7c076ad44da8db7b41739589c15c498
#
_entry.id   a7c076ad44da8db7b41739589c15c498
#
_cell.length_a   1.000
_cell.length_b   1.000
_cell.length_c   1.000
_cell.angle_alpha   90.00
_cell.angle_beta   90.00
_cell.angle_gamma   90.00
#
_symmetry.space_group_name_H-M   'P 1'
#
loop_
_entity.id
_entity.type
_entity.pdbx_description
1 polymer ?
#
loop_
_entity_poly.entity_id
_entity_poly.type
_entity_poly.pdbx_seq_one_letter_code
_entity_poly.pdbx_strand_id
1 'polypeptide(L)'
;MFKKAAFLFTTLIVISSSLQAQTVIAKYAGEFMALGVGGRALGMGGAFVAVANDVTSGYYNPAGLANLNYPQLSLMHSEQFGNLVNYDYGAVAIPFQEDMSFGLSIMRLGVDGIPDTRNALIDANGDGIIDINDDRLDYSRITEFSNQDWAFYLTFAKRQTEDFYWGV
;
A
#
# COMPACT_ATOMS: atom_id res chain seq x y z
N MET A 1 25.10 -30.13 31.74
CA MET A 1 24.78 -28.85 31.06
C MET A 1 24.97 -28.95 29.56
N PHE A 2 26.08 -29.41 29.04
CA PHE A 2 26.36 -29.51 27.58
C PHE A 2 25.35 -30.31 26.76
N LYS A 3 24.84 -31.45 27.25
CA LYS A 3 23.86 -32.29 26.54
C LYS A 3 22.50 -31.56 26.31
N LYS A 4 22.06 -30.76 27.28
CA LYS A 4 20.80 -29.97 27.14
C LYS A 4 20.99 -28.81 26.18
N ALA A 5 22.15 -28.15 26.18
CA ALA A 5 22.47 -27.09 25.24
C ALA A 5 22.59 -27.61 23.80
N ALA A 6 23.22 -28.76 23.60
CA ALA A 6 23.34 -29.41 22.30
C ALA A 6 21.95 -29.81 21.76
N PHE A 7 21.08 -30.37 22.61
CA PHE A 7 19.71 -30.72 22.21
C PHE A 7 18.89 -29.49 21.78
N LEU A 8 18.93 -28.39 22.54
CA LEU A 8 18.29 -27.14 22.19
C LEU A 8 18.80 -26.56 20.87
N PHE A 9 20.11 -26.61 20.64
CA PHE A 9 20.71 -26.10 19.40
C PHE A 9 20.33 -26.95 18.19
N THR A 10 20.28 -28.28 18.32
CA THR A 10 19.84 -29.20 17.26
C THR A 10 18.37 -29.00 16.95
N THR A 11 17.51 -28.81 17.98
CA THR A 11 16.07 -28.52 17.76
C THR A 11 15.86 -27.21 17.03
N LEU A 12 16.65 -26.18 17.35
CA LEU A 12 16.58 -24.87 16.67
C LEU A 12 16.97 -24.97 15.18
N ILE A 13 18.01 -25.76 14.86
CA ILE A 13 18.44 -26.00 13.47
C ILE A 13 17.36 -26.77 12.68
N VAL A 14 16.71 -27.76 13.28
CA VAL A 14 15.65 -28.54 12.62
C VAL A 14 14.42 -27.67 12.35
N ILE A 15 14.06 -26.75 13.24
CA ILE A 15 12.95 -25.83 13.04
C ILE A 15 13.27 -24.82 11.92
N SER A 16 14.51 -24.34 11.82
CA SER A 16 14.91 -23.38 10.78
C SER A 16 14.93 -23.97 9.36
N SER A 17 15.11 -25.27 9.21
CA SER A 17 15.09 -25.94 7.89
C SER A 17 13.69 -26.05 7.25
N SER A 18 12.64 -25.78 8.01
CA SER A 18 11.25 -25.80 7.53
C SER A 18 10.78 -24.44 6.98
N LEU A 19 11.59 -23.40 7.11
CA LEU A 19 11.27 -22.05 6.60
C LEU A 19 11.61 -21.97 5.11
N GLN A 20 10.82 -22.59 4.29
CA GLN A 20 10.83 -22.32 2.84
C GLN A 20 10.08 -21.04 2.58
N ALA A 21 10.80 -19.97 2.26
CA ALA A 21 10.20 -18.78 1.69
C ALA A 21 9.65 -19.13 0.30
N GLN A 22 8.38 -19.50 0.24
CA GLN A 22 7.69 -19.62 -1.04
C GLN A 22 7.54 -18.22 -1.60
N THR A 23 8.15 -17.96 -2.76
CA THR A 23 7.81 -16.82 -3.58
C THR A 23 6.43 -17.07 -4.20
N VAL A 24 5.38 -16.87 -3.41
CA VAL A 24 4.03 -16.81 -3.94
C VAL A 24 3.95 -15.48 -4.66
N ILE A 25 3.93 -15.51 -5.99
CA ILE A 25 3.53 -14.35 -6.80
C ILE A 25 2.01 -14.23 -6.62
N ALA A 26 1.61 -13.73 -5.47
CA ALA A 26 0.21 -13.43 -5.21
C ALA A 26 -0.09 -12.05 -5.81
N LYS A 27 -1.00 -12.01 -6.76
CA LYS A 27 -1.57 -10.76 -7.27
C LYS A 27 -2.78 -10.42 -6.41
N TYR A 28 -2.58 -9.56 -5.42
CA TYR A 28 -3.68 -9.08 -4.58
C TYR A 28 -4.27 -7.80 -5.19
N ALA A 29 -5.58 -7.71 -5.25
CA ALA A 29 -6.29 -6.53 -5.75
C ALA A 29 -5.99 -5.25 -4.95
N GLY A 30 -5.55 -5.36 -3.71
CA GLY A 30 -5.26 -4.24 -2.82
C GLY A 30 -3.78 -3.99 -2.56
N GLU A 31 -2.86 -4.44 -3.42
CA GLU A 31 -1.40 -4.33 -3.22
C GLU A 31 -0.94 -2.89 -3.01
N PHE A 32 -1.58 -1.93 -3.67
CA PHE A 32 -1.26 -0.50 -3.52
C PHE A 32 -1.47 0.01 -2.08
N MET A 33 -2.32 -0.64 -1.30
CA MET A 33 -2.52 -0.31 0.10
C MET A 33 -1.34 -0.69 1.00
N ALA A 34 -0.39 -1.49 0.51
CA ALA A 34 0.80 -1.88 1.27
C ALA A 34 1.98 -0.90 1.13
N LEU A 35 1.86 0.13 0.29
CA LEU A 35 2.96 1.08 0.02
C LEU A 35 3.35 1.93 1.23
N GLY A 36 2.46 2.08 2.19
CA GLY A 36 2.68 2.90 3.38
C GLY A 36 2.39 4.37 3.16
N VAL A 37 2.09 5.09 4.23
CA VAL A 37 1.70 6.51 4.22
C VAL A 37 2.43 7.29 5.31
N GLY A 38 2.60 8.59 5.08
CA GLY A 38 3.22 9.49 6.05
C GLY A 38 4.75 9.41 6.11
N GLY A 39 5.42 10.56 5.99
CA GLY A 39 6.88 10.63 5.92
C GLY A 39 7.59 10.05 7.14
N ARG A 40 7.00 10.14 8.34
CA ARG A 40 7.57 9.55 9.57
C ARG A 40 7.64 8.03 9.49
N ALA A 41 6.55 7.39 9.09
CA ALA A 41 6.48 5.93 8.98
C ALA A 41 7.38 5.41 7.85
N LEU A 42 7.39 6.08 6.70
CA LEU A 42 8.28 5.75 5.58
C LEU A 42 9.75 5.89 5.96
N GLY A 43 10.11 6.95 6.72
CA GLY A 43 11.46 7.13 7.25
C GLY A 43 11.90 6.06 8.24
N MET A 44 10.95 5.36 8.87
CA MET A 44 11.19 4.20 9.76
C MET A 44 11.14 2.86 9.01
N GLY A 45 11.10 2.87 7.66
CA GLY A 45 10.99 1.66 6.86
C GLY A 45 9.69 0.89 7.07
N GLY A 46 8.59 1.58 7.47
CA GLY A 46 7.29 0.97 7.77
C GLY A 46 7.17 0.36 9.18
N ALA A 47 8.20 0.41 10.01
CA ALA A 47 8.16 -0.10 11.39
C ALA A 47 7.42 0.86 12.32
N PHE A 48 6.14 1.14 12.02
CA PHE A 48 5.37 2.22 12.65
C PHE A 48 4.15 1.75 13.45
N VAL A 49 3.63 0.55 13.20
CA VAL A 49 2.38 0.02 13.78
C VAL A 49 2.30 0.16 15.30
N ALA A 50 3.41 -0.12 16.00
CA ALA A 50 3.46 -0.09 17.47
C ALA A 50 3.58 1.33 18.06
N VAL A 51 4.04 2.30 17.25
CA VAL A 51 4.30 3.68 17.71
C VAL A 51 3.38 4.70 17.03
N ALA A 52 2.39 4.21 16.27
CA ALA A 52 1.42 5.05 15.58
C ALA A 52 0.56 5.81 16.60
N ASN A 53 0.66 7.13 16.60
CA ASN A 53 -0.01 8.04 17.55
C ASN A 53 -0.41 9.38 16.93
N ASP A 54 -0.58 9.40 15.63
CA ASP A 54 -1.01 10.57 14.85
C ASP A 54 -2.15 10.19 13.89
N VAL A 55 -2.57 11.11 13.04
CA VAL A 55 -3.67 10.90 12.09
C VAL A 55 -3.44 9.71 11.14
N THR A 56 -2.18 9.34 10.87
CA THR A 56 -1.85 8.19 10.02
C THR A 56 -2.07 6.85 10.71
N SER A 57 -2.37 6.87 12.03
CA SER A 57 -2.77 5.67 12.78
C SER A 57 -3.99 4.98 12.19
N GLY A 58 -4.90 5.73 11.56
CA GLY A 58 -6.04 5.14 10.86
C GLY A 58 -5.67 4.11 9.80
N TYR A 59 -4.48 4.23 9.23
CA TYR A 59 -3.92 3.28 8.28
C TYR A 59 -3.12 2.15 8.96
N TYR A 60 -2.23 2.49 9.91
CA TYR A 60 -1.30 1.52 10.51
C TYR A 60 -1.87 0.74 11.69
N ASN A 61 -2.51 1.44 12.59
CA ASN A 61 -3.06 0.89 13.84
C ASN A 61 -4.18 1.80 14.34
N PRO A 62 -5.43 1.48 14.03
CA PRO A 62 -6.58 2.30 14.41
C PRO A 62 -6.62 2.70 15.87
N ALA A 63 -6.20 1.81 16.79
CA ALA A 63 -6.18 2.10 18.21
C ALA A 63 -5.31 3.32 18.58
N GLY A 64 -4.28 3.63 17.77
CA GLY A 64 -3.42 4.78 17.96
C GLY A 64 -4.14 6.13 17.88
N LEU A 65 -5.28 6.21 17.19
CA LEU A 65 -6.09 7.43 17.15
C LEU A 65 -6.69 7.81 18.51
N ALA A 66 -6.85 6.86 19.43
CA ALA A 66 -7.34 7.16 20.78
C ALA A 66 -6.37 8.02 21.62
N ASN A 67 -5.14 8.20 21.15
CA ASN A 67 -4.13 9.08 21.78
C ASN A 67 -4.15 10.52 21.26
N LEU A 68 -5.02 10.84 20.32
CA LEU A 68 -5.11 12.20 19.79
C LEU A 68 -5.76 13.15 20.79
N ASN A 69 -5.14 14.29 21.05
CA ASN A 69 -5.66 15.34 21.93
C ASN A 69 -6.25 16.52 21.16
N TYR A 70 -6.07 16.58 19.85
CA TYR A 70 -6.57 17.65 18.97
C TYR A 70 -6.81 17.11 17.55
N PRO A 71 -7.66 17.77 16.76
CA PRO A 71 -7.87 17.40 15.36
C PRO A 71 -6.59 17.49 14.55
N GLN A 72 -6.37 16.49 13.71
CA GLN A 72 -5.20 16.42 12.82
C GLN A 72 -5.62 16.21 11.38
N LEU A 73 -4.87 16.80 10.47
CA LEU A 73 -4.96 16.60 9.03
C LEU A 73 -3.58 16.20 8.51
N SER A 74 -3.54 15.23 7.61
CA SER A 74 -2.35 14.83 6.87
C SER A 74 -2.65 14.77 5.39
N LEU A 75 -1.74 15.29 4.58
CA LEU A 75 -1.75 15.16 3.12
C LEU A 75 -0.37 14.68 2.67
N MET A 76 -0.35 13.75 1.74
CA MET A 76 0.87 13.24 1.13
C MET A 76 0.66 13.06 -0.37
N HIS A 77 1.65 13.48 -1.13
CA HIS A 77 1.80 13.19 -2.54
C HIS A 77 3.17 12.55 -2.77
N SER A 78 3.22 11.49 -3.53
CA SER A 78 4.46 10.79 -3.86
C SER A 78 4.44 10.37 -5.32
N GLU A 79 5.44 10.85 -6.06
CA GLU A 79 5.68 10.47 -7.44
C GLU A 79 6.73 9.36 -7.48
N GLN A 80 6.43 8.29 -8.18
CA GLN A 80 7.33 7.14 -8.32
C GLN A 80 7.63 6.87 -9.79
N PHE A 81 8.79 6.26 -10.04
CA PHE A 81 9.23 5.87 -11.39
C PHE A 81 9.22 7.04 -12.39
N GLY A 82 9.69 8.24 -11.98
CA GLY A 82 9.77 9.40 -12.86
C GLY A 82 8.40 9.96 -13.24
N ASN A 83 7.47 10.04 -12.28
CA ASN A 83 6.09 10.51 -12.44
C ASN A 83 5.16 9.57 -13.23
N LEU A 84 5.57 8.30 -13.40
CA LEU A 84 4.69 7.30 -14.01
C LEU A 84 3.56 6.87 -13.06
N VAL A 85 3.88 6.79 -11.76
CA VAL A 85 2.94 6.35 -10.71
C VAL A 85 2.79 7.45 -9.68
N ASN A 86 1.57 7.90 -9.48
CA ASN A 86 1.20 8.92 -8.50
C ASN A 86 0.48 8.26 -7.33
N TYR A 87 0.97 8.48 -6.12
CA TYR A 87 0.39 7.96 -4.89
C TYR A 87 0.02 9.11 -3.97
N ASP A 88 -1.27 9.26 -3.76
CA ASP A 88 -1.87 10.32 -2.96
C ASP A 88 -2.51 9.76 -1.70
N TYR A 89 -2.32 10.43 -0.59
CA TYR A 89 -2.97 10.11 0.67
C TYR A 89 -3.48 11.38 1.35
N GLY A 90 -4.70 11.30 1.85
CA GLY A 90 -5.30 12.34 2.67
C GLY A 90 -5.97 11.70 3.88
N ALA A 91 -5.80 12.29 5.06
CA ALA A 91 -6.46 11.82 6.27
C ALA A 91 -6.83 12.95 7.19
N VAL A 92 -7.95 12.81 7.86
CA VAL A 92 -8.37 13.66 8.97
C VAL A 92 -8.75 12.78 10.15
N ALA A 93 -8.35 13.20 11.35
CA ALA A 93 -8.76 12.53 12.58
C ALA A 93 -9.18 13.58 13.60
N ILE A 94 -10.29 13.30 14.28
CA ILE A 94 -10.92 14.22 15.23
C ILE A 94 -11.15 13.47 16.53
N PRO A 95 -10.53 13.89 17.65
CA PRO A 95 -10.89 13.38 18.97
C PRO A 95 -12.32 13.79 19.32
N PHE A 96 -13.06 12.85 19.86
CA PHE A 96 -14.42 13.04 20.33
C PHE A 96 -14.52 12.53 21.77
N GLN A 97 -14.86 13.41 22.69
CA GLN A 97 -14.71 13.17 24.13
C GLN A 97 -13.23 12.94 24.53
N GLU A 98 -12.99 12.52 25.78
CA GLU A 98 -11.63 12.35 26.31
C GLU A 98 -10.99 11.00 25.91
N ASP A 99 -11.78 10.06 25.41
CA ASP A 99 -11.40 8.65 25.25
C ASP A 99 -11.68 8.09 23.85
N MET A 100 -12.22 8.87 22.93
CA MET A 100 -12.65 8.41 21.59
C MET A 100 -12.10 9.29 20.48
N SER A 101 -11.86 8.70 19.32
CA SER A 101 -11.50 9.43 18.11
C SER A 101 -12.11 8.79 16.86
N PHE A 102 -12.44 9.64 15.89
CA PHE A 102 -12.85 9.24 14.55
C PHE A 102 -11.81 9.66 13.54
N GLY A 103 -11.57 8.82 12.56
CA GLY A 103 -10.67 9.09 11.45
C GLY A 103 -11.31 8.75 10.11
N LEU A 104 -10.97 9.53 9.10
CA LEU A 104 -11.26 9.25 7.70
C LEU A 104 -9.97 9.39 6.92
N SER A 105 -9.64 8.36 6.14
CA SER A 105 -8.48 8.39 5.25
C SER A 105 -8.89 7.97 3.84
N ILE A 106 -8.24 8.57 2.87
CA ILE A 106 -8.41 8.27 1.44
C ILE A 106 -7.04 8.05 0.83
N MET A 107 -6.92 7.04 0.00
CA MET A 107 -5.71 6.75 -0.78
C MET A 107 -6.07 6.60 -2.25
N ARG A 108 -5.19 7.09 -3.10
CA ARG A 108 -5.27 6.93 -4.55
C ARG A 108 -3.91 6.51 -5.07
N LEU A 109 -3.88 5.44 -5.86
CA LEU A 109 -2.78 5.14 -6.74
C LEU A 109 -3.25 5.39 -8.17
N GLY A 110 -2.50 6.19 -8.93
CA GLY A 110 -2.80 6.51 -10.32
C GLY A 110 -1.61 6.24 -11.21
N VAL A 111 -1.88 5.66 -12.39
CA VAL A 111 -0.93 5.55 -13.50
C VAL A 111 -1.61 6.22 -14.70
N ASP A 112 -1.03 7.31 -15.15
CA ASP A 112 -1.58 8.11 -16.25
C ASP A 112 -0.72 7.93 -17.52
N GLY A 113 -1.28 8.24 -18.67
CA GLY A 113 -0.56 8.23 -19.94
C GLY A 113 -0.10 6.84 -20.38
N ILE A 114 -0.87 5.79 -20.08
CA ILE A 114 -0.55 4.42 -20.52
C ILE A 114 -0.88 4.30 -22.02
N PRO A 115 0.13 4.03 -22.91
CA PRO A 115 -0.15 3.94 -24.33
C PRO A 115 -1.02 2.72 -24.66
N ASP A 116 -2.11 2.94 -25.36
CA ASP A 116 -2.94 1.89 -25.95
C ASP A 116 -2.53 1.67 -27.40
N THR A 117 -1.82 0.59 -27.65
CA THR A 117 -1.29 0.25 -28.98
C THR A 117 -2.16 -0.80 -29.71
N ARG A 118 -3.29 -1.22 -29.16
CA ARG A 118 -4.12 -2.32 -29.71
C ARG A 118 -4.59 -2.07 -31.15
N ASN A 119 -4.77 -0.82 -31.54
CA ASN A 119 -5.22 -0.42 -32.87
C ASN A 119 -4.10 0.25 -33.70
N ALA A 120 -2.87 0.24 -33.21
CA ALA A 120 -1.77 0.95 -33.84
C ALA A 120 -1.10 0.17 -34.96
N LEU A 121 -1.22 -1.16 -34.97
CA LEU A 121 -0.72 -2.00 -36.04
C LEU A 121 -1.78 -2.07 -37.16
N ILE A 122 -1.39 -1.75 -38.37
CA ILE A 122 -2.28 -1.72 -39.54
C ILE A 122 -1.77 -2.70 -40.58
N ASP A 123 -2.71 -3.43 -41.19
CA ASP A 123 -2.46 -4.29 -42.33
C ASP A 123 -1.98 -3.43 -43.51
N ALA A 124 -0.67 -3.41 -43.72
CA ALA A 124 -0.01 -2.60 -44.78
C ALA A 124 0.14 -3.37 -46.08
N ASN A 125 0.19 -4.70 -46.04
CA ASN A 125 0.31 -5.57 -47.19
C ASN A 125 -1.03 -6.01 -47.77
N GLY A 126 -2.15 -5.88 -46.99
CA GLY A 126 -3.50 -6.16 -47.44
C GLY A 126 -3.88 -7.65 -47.43
N ASP A 127 -3.17 -8.48 -46.64
CA ASP A 127 -3.41 -9.93 -46.61
C ASP A 127 -4.51 -10.30 -45.56
N GLY A 128 -4.98 -9.35 -44.75
CA GLY A 128 -6.00 -9.53 -43.74
C GLY A 128 -5.47 -10.15 -42.43
N ILE A 129 -4.17 -10.34 -42.30
CA ILE A 129 -3.51 -10.85 -41.09
C ILE A 129 -2.69 -9.71 -40.51
N ILE A 130 -2.95 -9.31 -39.27
CA ILE A 130 -2.18 -8.27 -38.60
C ILE A 130 -0.99 -8.90 -37.86
N ASP A 131 0.22 -8.71 -38.36
CA ASP A 131 1.45 -9.16 -37.74
C ASP A 131 2.58 -8.11 -37.74
N ILE A 132 3.60 -8.31 -36.92
CA ILE A 132 4.67 -7.35 -36.72
C ILE A 132 5.75 -7.40 -37.83
N ASN A 133 5.77 -8.42 -38.68
CA ASN A 133 6.82 -8.65 -39.64
C ASN A 133 6.60 -7.82 -40.93
N ASP A 134 5.35 -7.79 -41.38
CA ASP A 134 4.99 -7.24 -42.69
C ASP A 134 4.11 -5.98 -42.55
N ASP A 135 3.56 -5.73 -41.35
CA ASP A 135 2.66 -4.64 -41.10
C ASP A 135 3.34 -3.40 -40.54
N ARG A 136 2.62 -2.29 -40.58
CA ARG A 136 3.09 -0.99 -40.23
C ARG A 136 2.50 -0.49 -38.93
N LEU A 137 3.36 0.06 -38.07
CA LEU A 137 2.89 0.77 -36.85
C LEU A 137 2.49 2.20 -37.23
N ASP A 138 1.23 2.53 -36.99
CA ASP A 138 0.68 3.88 -37.14
C ASP A 138 0.61 4.56 -35.76
N TYR A 139 1.58 5.40 -35.45
CA TYR A 139 1.67 6.11 -34.18
C TYR A 139 0.49 7.07 -33.93
N SER A 140 -0.21 7.52 -35.01
CA SER A 140 -1.37 8.40 -34.86
C SER A 140 -2.59 7.71 -34.26
N ARG A 141 -2.59 6.38 -34.23
CA ARG A 141 -3.65 5.54 -33.67
C ARG A 141 -3.38 5.11 -32.22
N ILE A 142 -2.22 5.49 -31.69
CA ILE A 142 -1.90 5.26 -30.27
C ILE A 142 -2.75 6.26 -29.46
N THR A 143 -3.60 5.73 -28.62
CA THR A 143 -4.35 6.51 -27.64
C THR A 143 -3.78 6.27 -26.25
N GLU A 144 -4.15 7.07 -25.28
CA GLU A 144 -3.73 6.90 -23.89
C GLU A 144 -4.91 6.57 -23.00
N PHE A 145 -4.67 5.78 -21.98
CA PHE A 145 -5.61 5.53 -20.90
C PHE A 145 -4.93 5.67 -19.55
N SER A 146 -5.73 5.79 -18.51
CA SER A 146 -5.27 5.87 -17.13
C SER A 146 -5.87 4.74 -16.29
N ASN A 147 -5.13 4.27 -15.31
CA ASN A 147 -5.63 3.36 -14.28
C ASN A 147 -5.57 4.03 -12.92
N GLN A 148 -6.62 3.88 -12.11
CA GLN A 148 -6.67 4.47 -10.78
C GLN A 148 -7.32 3.50 -9.80
N ASP A 149 -6.63 3.29 -8.68
CA ASP A 149 -7.12 2.53 -7.56
C ASP A 149 -7.38 3.45 -6.36
N TRP A 150 -8.52 3.28 -5.71
CA TRP A 150 -8.93 4.10 -4.58
C TRP A 150 -9.23 3.22 -3.37
N ALA A 151 -8.81 3.67 -2.18
CA ALA A 151 -9.20 3.08 -0.92
C ALA A 151 -9.67 4.15 0.05
N PHE A 152 -10.70 3.81 0.83
CA PHE A 152 -11.30 4.66 1.84
C PHE A 152 -11.31 3.91 3.16
N TYR A 153 -10.82 4.54 4.22
CA TYR A 153 -10.84 4.01 5.57
C TYR A 153 -11.69 4.89 6.45
N LEU A 154 -12.66 4.32 7.11
CA LEU A 154 -13.39 4.93 8.21
C LEU A 154 -12.92 4.25 9.49
N THR A 155 -12.40 5.03 10.41
CA THR A 155 -11.73 4.53 11.59
C THR A 155 -12.40 5.06 12.84
N PHE A 156 -12.60 4.18 13.81
CA PHE A 156 -13.01 4.53 15.16
C PHE A 156 -12.01 3.96 16.17
N ALA A 157 -11.65 4.75 17.16
CA ALA A 157 -10.75 4.33 18.23
C ALA A 157 -11.29 4.74 19.60
N LYS A 158 -11.03 3.91 20.60
CA LYS A 158 -11.40 4.16 21.98
C LYS A 158 -10.32 3.74 22.96
N ARG A 159 -10.06 4.60 23.94
CA ARG A 159 -9.30 4.28 25.14
C ARG A 159 -10.24 3.61 26.15
N GLN A 160 -10.01 2.35 26.43
CA GLN A 160 -10.84 1.59 27.38
C GLN A 160 -10.32 1.72 28.81
N THR A 161 -8.99 1.71 28.96
CA THR A 161 -8.27 1.95 30.23
C THR A 161 -7.01 2.76 29.95
N GLU A 162 -6.25 3.13 30.97
CA GLU A 162 -4.98 3.84 30.80
C GLU A 162 -3.98 3.09 29.90
N ASP A 163 -4.00 1.75 29.94
CA ASP A 163 -3.06 0.88 29.23
C ASP A 163 -3.68 0.10 28.08
N PHE A 164 -4.99 0.22 27.85
CA PHE A 164 -5.68 -0.55 26.81
C PHE A 164 -6.52 0.32 25.88
N TYR A 165 -6.14 0.25 24.60
CA TYR A 165 -6.78 0.98 23.50
C TYR A 165 -7.21 -0.03 22.45
N TRP A 166 -8.34 0.23 21.79
CA TRP A 166 -8.78 -0.55 20.64
C TRP A 166 -9.32 0.35 19.53
N GLY A 167 -9.32 -0.15 18.31
CA GLY A 167 -9.83 0.57 17.15
C GLY A 167 -10.15 -0.36 15.99
N VAL A 168 -11.02 0.10 15.13
CA VAL A 168 -11.47 -0.58 13.91
C VAL A 168 -11.48 0.39 12.74
#